data_0805620a686339990f313d148dfda1b8
#
_entry.id   0805620a686339990f313d148dfda1b8
#
_cell.length_a   1.000
_cell.length_b   1.000
_cell.length_c   1.000
_cell.angle_alpha   90.00
_cell.angle_beta   90.00
_cell.angle_gamma   90.00
#
_symmetry.space_group_name_H-M   'P 1'
#
loop_
_entity.id
_entity.type
_entity.pdbx_description
1 polymer ?
#
loop_
_entity_poly.entity_id
_entity_poly.type
_entity_poly.pdbx_seq_one_letter_code
_entity_poly.pdbx_strand_id
1 'polypeptide(L)'
;MIRSELLSYERPGRERQRVQLVRWDDWASLRFLRPGVGADALRETAQIYRRFLIPAAPWVFGQLLLFALPEGGEAELRAAAETLRRGLRLRGGEPRFSDKKTRALWETLSRAGCVELVRGRLPFLRVLPVRSSTGLLSESEPDARLRVNASFFIFDPFDCATRYDTVGTPFGLAVEDGEVLSPPLCGREALFVYRDGRVRVETPTLEDLTVRIGDKAFRPGRDGAVYARPGYRKTPRGRGFDHVIVGRTLVDVVRGGGCPVPASGFVLRLAEQTGEPGGAVAYGGMEGLLFGVQAGNSLVRGGAPTEGFVSRFWNVREPWRTPFPPSLYPLDYEKARAARIALGADAAGKPLLLWAEGAAKIGHRPGEDSCGASLSEFAAICRDVGMVEGVNLDGGGSAQILLDGKRALQISDRRDDGSEQERAVPLGLMVK
;
A
#
# COMPACT_ATOMS: atom_id res chain seq x y z
N MET A 1 -3.77 23.94 -14.45
CA MET A 1 -5.09 24.23 -13.79
C MET A 1 -5.76 22.89 -13.46
N ILE A 2 -6.35 22.74 -12.25
CA ILE A 2 -7.16 21.55 -11.90
C ILE A 2 -8.62 21.85 -12.20
N ARG A 3 -9.29 20.90 -12.86
CA ARG A 3 -10.75 20.93 -13.15
C ARG A 3 -11.35 19.66 -12.57
N SER A 4 -12.52 19.77 -11.97
CA SER A 4 -13.23 18.63 -11.41
C SER A 4 -14.69 18.64 -11.79
N GLU A 5 -15.25 17.45 -11.97
CA GLU A 5 -16.64 17.24 -12.35
C GLU A 5 -17.21 16.07 -11.56
N LEU A 6 -18.44 16.21 -11.06
CA LEU A 6 -19.18 15.14 -10.42
C LEU A 6 -20.13 14.50 -11.44
N LEU A 7 -19.89 13.22 -11.72
CA LEU A 7 -20.71 12.41 -12.61
C LEU A 7 -21.67 11.55 -11.79
N SER A 8 -22.85 11.32 -12.32
CA SER A 8 -23.85 10.44 -11.70
C SER A 8 -24.38 9.45 -12.74
N TYR A 9 -24.29 8.19 -12.39
CA TYR A 9 -24.79 7.08 -13.22
C TYR A 9 -26.00 6.46 -12.55
N GLU A 10 -27.14 6.51 -13.23
CA GLU A 10 -28.33 5.78 -12.82
C GLU A 10 -28.37 4.42 -13.53
N ARG A 11 -28.72 3.38 -12.78
CA ARG A 11 -28.84 2.03 -13.31
C ARG A 11 -30.26 1.52 -13.07
N PRO A 12 -30.94 0.97 -14.09
CA PRO A 12 -32.27 0.41 -13.92
C PRO A 12 -32.30 -0.62 -12.77
N GLY A 13 -33.17 -0.39 -11.78
CA GLY A 13 -33.31 -1.24 -10.61
C GLY A 13 -32.11 -1.29 -9.67
N ARG A 14 -31.16 -0.34 -9.78
CA ARG A 14 -29.97 -0.26 -8.95
C ARG A 14 -29.80 1.12 -8.33
N GLU A 15 -29.00 1.15 -7.29
CA GLU A 15 -28.63 2.36 -6.58
C GLU A 15 -27.78 3.30 -7.44
N ARG A 16 -27.81 4.56 -7.11
CA ARG A 16 -27.03 5.63 -7.74
C ARG A 16 -25.53 5.37 -7.59
N GLN A 17 -24.75 5.71 -8.61
CA GLN A 17 -23.29 5.68 -8.57
C GLN A 17 -22.74 7.08 -8.81
N ARG A 18 -22.07 7.66 -7.82
CA ARG A 18 -21.34 8.93 -7.95
C ARG A 18 -19.89 8.67 -8.32
N VAL A 19 -19.37 9.48 -9.24
CA VAL A 19 -17.98 9.41 -9.70
C VAL A 19 -17.41 10.81 -9.78
N GLN A 20 -16.34 11.08 -9.05
CA GLN A 20 -15.57 12.31 -9.16
C GLN A 20 -14.54 12.14 -10.26
N LEU A 21 -14.59 12.99 -11.28
CA LEU A 21 -13.57 13.11 -12.32
C LEU A 21 -12.72 14.34 -12.02
N VAL A 22 -11.39 14.19 -12.10
CA VAL A 22 -10.41 15.27 -11.94
C VAL A 22 -9.45 15.24 -13.12
N ARG A 23 -9.18 16.39 -13.72
CA ARG A 23 -8.23 16.59 -14.82
C ARG A 23 -7.28 17.73 -14.50
N TRP A 24 -6.04 17.59 -14.94
CA TRP A 24 -5.05 18.69 -14.85
C TRP A 24 -4.15 18.72 -16.07
N ASP A 25 -3.33 19.76 -16.21
CA ASP A 25 -2.72 20.08 -17.49
C ASP A 25 -1.51 19.23 -17.83
N ASP A 26 -0.72 18.79 -16.83
CA ASP A 26 0.52 18.07 -17.08
C ASP A 26 0.93 17.13 -15.93
N TRP A 27 1.70 16.10 -16.28
CA TRP A 27 2.23 15.12 -15.35
C TRP A 27 3.37 15.66 -14.48
N ALA A 28 4.06 16.71 -14.92
CA ALA A 28 5.20 17.25 -14.21
C ALA A 28 4.82 17.90 -12.87
N SER A 29 3.53 18.22 -12.70
CA SER A 29 2.98 18.72 -11.43
C SER A 29 2.61 17.60 -10.44
N LEU A 30 2.54 16.34 -10.89
CA LEU A 30 2.19 15.21 -10.02
C LEU A 30 3.41 14.73 -9.23
N ARG A 31 3.24 14.57 -7.90
CA ARG A 31 4.27 14.09 -6.99
C ARG A 31 3.74 13.00 -6.10
N PHE A 32 4.63 12.14 -5.64
CA PHE A 32 4.28 11.25 -4.55
C PHE A 32 4.20 12.01 -3.23
N LEU A 33 3.10 11.77 -2.52
CA LEU A 33 2.89 12.23 -1.15
C LEU A 33 3.24 11.09 -0.19
N ARG A 34 4.11 11.36 0.77
CA ARG A 34 4.45 10.43 1.85
C ARG A 34 3.92 10.99 3.16
N PRO A 35 2.70 10.60 3.55
CA PRO A 35 2.12 11.10 4.79
C PRO A 35 2.99 10.71 5.98
N GLY A 36 3.28 11.67 6.85
CA GLY A 36 3.93 11.40 8.13
C GLY A 36 2.97 10.69 9.08
N VAL A 37 3.49 9.83 9.95
CA VAL A 37 2.68 9.22 10.99
C VAL A 37 2.39 10.24 12.10
N GLY A 38 1.11 10.40 12.43
CA GLY A 38 0.65 11.17 13.58
C GLY A 38 -0.05 10.26 14.59
N ALA A 39 -0.29 10.78 15.79
CA ALA A 39 -1.07 10.08 16.81
C ALA A 39 -2.49 9.75 16.31
N ASP A 40 -3.06 10.61 15.47
CA ASP A 40 -4.38 10.41 14.89
C ASP A 40 -4.37 9.26 13.88
N ALA A 41 -3.38 9.18 12.99
CA ALA A 41 -3.22 8.06 12.07
C ALA A 41 -3.12 6.71 12.80
N LEU A 42 -2.39 6.65 13.91
CA LEU A 42 -2.29 5.46 14.74
C LEU A 42 -3.62 5.09 15.39
N ARG A 43 -4.35 6.08 15.94
CA ARG A 43 -5.68 5.88 16.54
C ARG A 43 -6.70 5.39 15.50
N GLU A 44 -6.76 6.00 14.32
CA GLU A 44 -7.65 5.58 13.23
C GLU A 44 -7.35 4.14 12.79
N THR A 45 -6.08 3.79 12.65
CA THR A 45 -5.66 2.41 12.33
C THR A 45 -6.12 1.44 13.42
N ALA A 46 -5.92 1.76 14.69
CA ALA A 46 -6.34 0.93 15.81
C ALA A 46 -7.88 0.75 15.87
N GLN A 47 -8.66 1.78 15.58
CA GLN A 47 -10.12 1.70 15.54
C GLN A 47 -10.60 0.79 14.41
N ILE A 48 -9.99 0.89 13.22
CA ILE A 48 -10.29 0.00 12.09
C ILE A 48 -10.01 -1.46 12.46
N TYR A 49 -8.89 -1.74 13.13
CA TYR A 49 -8.57 -3.08 13.59
C TYR A 49 -9.57 -3.61 14.62
N ARG A 50 -9.98 -2.80 15.58
CA ARG A 50 -11.00 -3.18 16.57
C ARG A 50 -12.31 -3.53 15.93
N ARG A 51 -12.71 -2.79 14.90
CA ARG A 51 -14.02 -2.93 14.27
C ARG A 51 -14.09 -4.06 13.25
N PHE A 52 -13.13 -4.14 12.34
CA PHE A 52 -13.24 -5.01 11.18
C PHE A 52 -12.38 -6.27 11.29
N LEU A 53 -11.13 -6.13 11.71
CA LEU A 53 -10.19 -7.23 11.65
C LEU A 53 -10.29 -8.16 12.85
N ILE A 54 -10.40 -7.63 14.07
CA ILE A 54 -10.50 -8.45 15.28
C ILE A 54 -11.81 -9.26 15.32
N PRO A 55 -12.99 -8.70 15.01
CA PRO A 55 -14.21 -9.47 14.93
C PRO A 55 -14.22 -10.52 13.82
N ALA A 56 -13.58 -10.25 12.68
CA ALA A 56 -13.50 -11.19 11.57
C ALA A 56 -12.60 -12.40 11.85
N ALA A 57 -11.61 -12.25 12.73
CA ALA A 57 -10.64 -13.30 13.05
C ALA A 57 -10.34 -13.39 14.55
N PRO A 58 -11.36 -13.64 15.40
CA PRO A 58 -11.23 -13.56 16.85
C PRO A 58 -10.28 -14.61 17.46
N TRP A 59 -9.96 -15.68 16.73
CA TRP A 59 -9.02 -16.72 17.16
C TRP A 59 -7.55 -16.36 16.93
N VAL A 60 -7.26 -15.32 16.15
CA VAL A 60 -5.89 -14.94 15.80
C VAL A 60 -5.42 -13.75 16.62
N PHE A 61 -6.34 -12.87 17.00
CA PHE A 61 -6.00 -11.66 17.74
C PHE A 61 -6.45 -11.73 19.19
N GLY A 62 -5.46 -11.74 20.09
CA GLY A 62 -5.69 -11.45 21.48
C GLY A 62 -5.56 -9.96 21.74
N GLN A 63 -4.43 -9.58 22.23
CA GLN A 63 -4.07 -8.20 22.43
C GLN A 63 -3.06 -7.82 21.35
N LEU A 64 -3.37 -6.80 20.60
CA LEU A 64 -2.56 -6.29 19.50
C LEU A 64 -2.03 -4.93 19.89
N LEU A 65 -0.73 -4.77 19.93
CA LEU A 65 -0.07 -3.49 20.09
C LEU A 65 0.41 -3.01 18.73
N LEU A 66 -0.11 -1.88 18.31
CA LEU A 66 0.37 -1.13 17.15
C LEU A 66 1.30 -0.04 17.63
N PHE A 67 2.41 0.18 16.95
CA PHE A 67 3.25 1.34 17.20
C PHE A 67 3.91 1.84 15.93
N ALA A 68 4.21 3.13 15.90
CA ALA A 68 4.94 3.80 14.85
C ALA A 68 6.06 4.64 15.49
N LEU A 69 7.10 4.91 14.73
CA LEU A 69 8.11 5.90 15.12
C LEU A 69 7.81 7.18 14.36
N PRO A 70 7.68 8.34 15.03
CA PRO A 70 7.44 9.63 14.38
C PRO A 70 8.63 10.05 13.51
N GLU A 71 9.82 9.67 13.95
CA GLU A 71 11.08 9.86 13.25
C GLU A 71 11.88 8.57 13.35
N GLY A 72 12.59 8.21 12.31
CA GLY A 72 13.41 7.01 12.28
C GLY A 72 13.17 6.15 11.04
N GLY A 73 14.18 5.39 10.72
CA GLY A 73 14.19 4.50 9.58
C GLY A 73 13.51 3.15 9.89
N GLU A 74 13.41 2.34 8.85
CA GLU A 74 12.83 0.99 8.94
C GLU A 74 13.64 0.08 9.90
N ALA A 75 14.95 0.30 10.02
CA ALA A 75 15.82 -0.46 10.91
C ALA A 75 15.50 -0.20 12.40
N GLU A 76 15.30 1.06 12.78
CA GLU A 76 14.92 1.47 14.12
C GLU A 76 13.54 0.93 14.49
N LEU A 77 12.58 1.01 13.56
CA LEU A 77 11.23 0.46 13.75
C LEU A 77 11.28 -1.06 14.04
N ARG A 78 12.07 -1.81 13.27
CA ARG A 78 12.24 -3.25 13.48
C ARG A 78 12.95 -3.58 14.79
N ALA A 79 13.99 -2.84 15.14
CA ALA A 79 14.72 -3.03 16.40
C ALA A 79 13.83 -2.74 17.62
N ALA A 80 13.00 -1.70 17.54
CA ALA A 80 12.02 -1.37 18.56
C ALA A 80 10.95 -2.48 18.70
N ALA A 81 10.41 -2.96 17.56
CA ALA A 81 9.44 -4.06 17.54
C ALA A 81 10.00 -5.32 18.20
N GLU A 82 11.23 -5.68 17.87
CA GLU A 82 11.87 -6.87 18.43
C GLU A 82 12.13 -6.72 19.95
N THR A 83 12.52 -5.53 20.39
CA THR A 83 12.70 -5.24 21.82
C THR A 83 11.37 -5.41 22.58
N LEU A 84 10.28 -4.86 22.05
CA LEU A 84 8.95 -5.01 22.66
C LEU A 84 8.46 -6.47 22.63
N ARG A 85 8.67 -7.20 21.54
CA ARG A 85 8.29 -8.63 21.46
C ARG A 85 8.98 -9.50 22.53
N ARG A 86 10.23 -9.23 22.80
CA ARG A 86 11.02 -9.97 23.80
C ARG A 86 10.65 -9.59 25.22
N GLY A 87 10.56 -8.30 25.48
CA GLY A 87 10.54 -7.78 26.85
C GLY A 87 9.18 -7.30 27.37
N LEU A 88 8.16 -7.14 26.50
CA LEU A 88 6.83 -6.70 26.91
C LEU A 88 5.89 -7.90 27.12
N ARG A 89 5.16 -7.86 28.23
CA ARG A 89 4.06 -8.78 28.53
C ARG A 89 2.88 -7.97 29.03
N LEU A 90 1.68 -8.53 28.97
CA LEU A 90 0.49 -7.94 29.58
C LEU A 90 -0.02 -8.84 30.72
N ARG A 91 -0.28 -8.24 31.87
CA ARG A 91 -0.90 -8.91 33.01
C ARG A 91 -2.08 -8.07 33.50
N GLY A 92 -3.28 -8.65 33.44
CA GLY A 92 -4.50 -7.91 33.74
C GLY A 92 -4.76 -6.71 32.80
N GLY A 93 -4.21 -6.73 31.57
CA GLY A 93 -4.30 -5.62 30.63
C GLY A 93 -3.22 -4.55 30.79
N GLU A 94 -2.37 -4.65 31.82
CA GLU A 94 -1.31 -3.69 32.12
C GLU A 94 0.06 -4.16 31.63
N PRO A 95 0.89 -3.23 31.06
CA PRO A 95 2.24 -3.55 30.61
C PRO A 95 3.16 -4.01 31.73
N ARG A 96 3.90 -5.08 31.50
CA ARG A 96 4.97 -5.59 32.35
C ARG A 96 6.23 -5.76 31.53
N PHE A 97 7.36 -5.41 32.07
CA PHE A 97 8.64 -5.32 31.37
C PHE A 97 9.64 -6.30 31.95
N SER A 98 10.34 -7.05 31.13
CA SER A 98 11.40 -7.98 31.53
C SER A 98 12.68 -7.25 31.95
N ASP A 99 12.90 -6.04 31.45
CA ASP A 99 14.13 -5.27 31.62
C ASP A 99 13.91 -3.75 31.53
N LYS A 100 14.91 -2.98 31.95
CA LYS A 100 14.89 -1.53 31.96
C LYS A 100 14.84 -0.91 30.53
N LYS A 101 15.50 -1.56 29.54
CA LYS A 101 15.55 -1.07 28.17
C LYS A 101 14.16 -1.12 27.53
N THR A 102 13.45 -2.24 27.72
CA THR A 102 12.07 -2.40 27.23
C THR A 102 11.13 -1.39 27.89
N ARG A 103 11.28 -1.15 29.19
CA ARG A 103 10.49 -0.14 29.91
C ARG A 103 10.73 1.28 29.36
N ALA A 104 12.00 1.67 29.23
CA ALA A 104 12.37 2.99 28.73
C ALA A 104 11.84 3.23 27.29
N LEU A 105 11.95 2.22 26.43
CA LEU A 105 11.38 2.28 25.08
C LEU A 105 9.85 2.47 25.13
N TRP A 106 9.14 1.69 25.94
CA TRP A 106 7.70 1.81 26.12
C TRP A 106 7.30 3.21 26.58
N GLU A 107 7.97 3.74 27.62
CA GLU A 107 7.68 5.07 28.16
C GLU A 107 7.94 6.18 27.15
N THR A 108 8.98 6.04 26.33
CA THR A 108 9.28 6.97 25.23
C THR A 108 8.18 6.96 24.17
N LEU A 109 7.82 5.77 23.67
CA LEU A 109 6.78 5.62 22.65
C LEU A 109 5.40 6.06 23.16
N SER A 110 5.08 5.76 24.43
CA SER A 110 3.81 6.16 25.06
C SER A 110 3.69 7.68 25.20
N ARG A 111 4.74 8.36 25.63
CA ARG A 111 4.77 9.83 25.71
C ARG A 111 4.64 10.51 24.34
N ALA A 112 5.21 9.88 23.32
CA ALA A 112 5.11 10.36 21.96
C ALA A 112 3.76 10.01 21.27
N GLY A 113 2.84 9.28 21.95
CA GLY A 113 1.60 8.81 21.34
C GLY A 113 1.80 7.75 20.24
N CYS A 114 2.95 7.07 20.25
CA CYS A 114 3.35 6.13 19.20
C CYS A 114 2.98 4.67 19.50
N VAL A 115 2.24 4.41 20.56
CA VAL A 115 1.75 3.06 20.90
C VAL A 115 0.25 3.07 21.12
N GLU A 116 -0.39 2.03 20.63
CA GLU A 116 -1.81 1.78 20.83
C GLU A 116 -2.04 0.32 21.18
N LEU A 117 -2.86 0.05 22.18
CA LEU A 117 -3.24 -1.29 22.58
C LEU A 117 -4.64 -1.63 22.09
N VAL A 118 -4.72 -2.61 21.21
CA VAL A 118 -5.99 -3.13 20.70
C VAL A 118 -6.28 -4.46 21.39
N ARG A 119 -7.35 -4.52 22.19
CA ARG A 119 -7.75 -5.73 22.92
C ARG A 119 -8.62 -6.61 22.02
N GLY A 120 -8.34 -7.91 22.00
CA GLY A 120 -9.11 -8.94 21.34
C GLY A 120 -9.64 -9.98 22.32
N ARG A 121 -10.14 -11.09 21.79
CA ARG A 121 -10.74 -12.17 22.58
C ARG A 121 -9.74 -13.12 23.20
N LEU A 122 -8.56 -13.27 22.60
CA LEU A 122 -7.52 -14.17 23.10
C LEU A 122 -6.51 -13.44 24.00
N PRO A 123 -5.95 -14.09 25.02
CA PRO A 123 -5.09 -13.44 26.02
C PRO A 123 -3.60 -13.42 25.65
N PHE A 124 -3.24 -13.22 24.39
CA PHE A 124 -1.84 -13.10 24.00
C PHE A 124 -1.55 -11.77 23.32
N LEU A 125 -0.33 -11.29 23.45
CA LEU A 125 0.14 -10.05 22.87
C LEU A 125 0.80 -10.31 21.51
N ARG A 126 0.38 -9.58 20.50
CA ARG A 126 1.07 -9.46 19.23
C ARG A 126 1.54 -8.01 19.05
N VAL A 127 2.83 -7.83 18.79
CA VAL A 127 3.42 -6.52 18.50
C VAL A 127 3.48 -6.34 17.00
N LEU A 128 2.79 -5.32 16.49
CA LEU A 128 2.81 -4.95 15.07
C LEU A 128 3.41 -3.57 14.88
N PRO A 129 4.55 -3.47 14.19
CA PRO A 129 5.08 -2.18 13.79
C PRO A 129 4.27 -1.59 12.64
N VAL A 130 4.01 -0.29 12.72
CA VAL A 130 3.43 0.52 11.65
C VAL A 130 4.52 1.43 11.11
N ARG A 131 4.65 1.52 9.80
CA ARG A 131 5.66 2.39 9.17
C ARG A 131 5.46 3.85 9.56
N SER A 132 6.56 4.52 9.81
CA SER A 132 6.60 5.95 10.13
C SER A 132 6.07 6.87 9.02
N SER A 133 5.95 6.35 7.79
CA SER A 133 5.38 7.07 6.66
C SER A 133 3.89 6.80 6.41
N THR A 134 3.20 6.10 7.34
CA THR A 134 1.75 5.85 7.23
C THR A 134 0.99 6.93 7.98
N GLY A 135 0.24 7.74 7.26
CA GLY A 135 -0.47 8.87 7.84
C GLY A 135 -1.78 9.21 7.12
N LEU A 136 -2.47 10.22 7.62
CA LEU A 136 -3.72 10.71 7.05
C LEU A 136 -3.46 11.70 5.91
N LEU A 137 -4.13 11.51 4.78
CA LEU A 137 -4.01 12.45 3.65
C LEU A 137 -4.58 13.83 3.99
N SER A 138 -5.62 13.88 4.85
CA SER A 138 -6.22 15.14 5.28
C SER A 138 -5.26 16.04 6.06
N GLU A 139 -4.29 15.44 6.76
CA GLU A 139 -3.31 16.14 7.59
C GLU A 139 -1.98 16.42 6.84
N SER A 140 -1.83 15.86 5.63
CA SER A 140 -0.57 15.91 4.90
C SER A 140 -0.60 17.00 3.82
N GLU A 141 0.51 17.76 3.64
CA GLU A 141 0.70 18.76 2.58
C GLU A 141 -0.54 19.67 2.39
N PRO A 142 -0.90 20.50 3.38
CA PRO A 142 -2.14 21.28 3.36
C PRO A 142 -2.26 22.22 2.15
N ASP A 143 -1.14 22.66 1.59
CA ASP A 143 -1.08 23.54 0.42
C ASP A 143 -1.29 22.81 -0.93
N ALA A 144 -1.34 21.48 -0.92
CA ALA A 144 -1.60 20.72 -2.14
C ALA A 144 -3.07 20.84 -2.54
N ARG A 145 -3.31 21.22 -3.79
CA ARG A 145 -4.64 21.38 -4.36
C ARG A 145 -5.37 20.08 -4.62
N LEU A 146 -4.60 19.02 -4.92
CA LEU A 146 -5.10 17.65 -5.08
C LEU A 146 -4.28 16.73 -4.19
N ARG A 147 -4.96 15.86 -3.43
CA ARG A 147 -4.37 14.73 -2.71
C ARG A 147 -5.22 13.49 -2.92
N VAL A 148 -4.60 12.35 -3.17
CA VAL A 148 -5.26 11.06 -3.38
C VAL A 148 -4.39 9.94 -2.86
N ASN A 149 -4.98 8.84 -2.37
CA ASN A 149 -4.24 7.63 -2.05
C ASN A 149 -3.71 6.95 -3.34
N ALA A 150 -2.61 6.22 -3.23
CA ALA A 150 -1.94 5.62 -4.37
C ALA A 150 -1.92 4.09 -4.33
N SER A 151 -0.80 3.51 -3.93
CA SER A 151 -0.56 2.07 -4.00
C SER A 151 -1.30 1.28 -2.91
N PHE A 152 -1.51 0.01 -3.18
CA PHE A 152 -1.84 -0.96 -2.13
C PHE A 152 -0.69 -1.08 -1.13
N PHE A 153 -1.00 -1.56 0.09
CA PHE A 153 -0.01 -1.70 1.16
C PHE A 153 -0.38 -2.85 2.11
N ILE A 154 0.56 -3.26 2.93
CA ILE A 154 0.27 -4.19 4.02
C ILE A 154 -0.63 -3.47 5.02
N PHE A 155 -1.90 -3.81 4.98
CA PHE A 155 -2.90 -3.29 5.90
C PHE A 155 -3.30 -4.36 6.92
N ASP A 156 -3.54 -5.59 6.45
CA ASP A 156 -3.95 -6.69 7.31
C ASP A 156 -2.75 -7.30 8.02
N PRO A 157 -2.79 -7.46 9.36
CA PRO A 157 -1.74 -8.12 10.11
C PRO A 157 -1.44 -9.56 9.68
N PHE A 158 -2.38 -10.25 9.04
CA PHE A 158 -2.14 -11.58 8.48
C PHE A 158 -1.20 -11.57 7.27
N ASP A 159 -1.14 -10.43 6.57
CA ASP A 159 -0.19 -10.24 5.47
C ASP A 159 1.25 -10.07 5.97
N CYS A 160 1.45 -9.72 7.24
CA CYS A 160 2.75 -9.75 7.92
C CYS A 160 3.17 -11.21 8.19
N ALA A 161 3.49 -11.94 7.13
CA ALA A 161 3.80 -13.37 7.19
C ALA A 161 5.24 -13.68 7.65
N THR A 162 6.12 -12.70 7.64
CA THR A 162 7.53 -12.82 8.04
C THR A 162 7.92 -11.78 9.06
N ARG A 163 9.07 -11.95 9.70
CA ARG A 163 9.67 -10.96 10.61
C ARG A 163 10.08 -9.66 9.92
N TYR A 164 10.10 -9.65 8.60
CA TYR A 164 10.49 -8.50 7.78
C TYR A 164 9.32 -7.62 7.38
N ASP A 165 8.09 -8.12 7.53
CA ASP A 165 6.88 -7.41 7.12
C ASP A 165 6.43 -6.43 8.20
N THR A 166 5.99 -5.26 7.79
CA THR A 166 5.43 -4.21 8.65
C THR A 166 4.15 -3.66 8.06
N VAL A 167 3.19 -3.35 8.92
CA VAL A 167 1.95 -2.66 8.51
C VAL A 167 2.31 -1.32 7.88
N GLY A 168 1.61 -0.94 6.80
CA GLY A 168 1.87 0.29 6.06
C GLY A 168 2.98 0.20 5.01
N THR A 169 3.60 -0.97 4.80
CA THR A 169 4.57 -1.11 3.71
C THR A 169 3.83 -1.12 2.37
N PRO A 170 4.14 -0.17 1.45
CA PRO A 170 3.49 -0.13 0.14
C PRO A 170 3.90 -1.31 -0.72
N PHE A 171 3.01 -1.73 -1.62
CA PHE A 171 3.28 -2.72 -2.65
C PHE A 171 3.45 -2.05 -4.01
N GLY A 172 4.45 -2.51 -4.74
CA GLY A 172 4.62 -2.14 -6.13
C GLY A 172 5.51 -0.94 -6.39
N LEU A 173 5.79 -0.75 -7.67
CA LEU A 173 6.68 0.30 -8.18
C LEU A 173 6.10 1.68 -7.90
N ALA A 174 6.97 2.56 -7.42
CA ALA A 174 6.75 3.99 -7.40
C ALA A 174 8.01 4.68 -7.94
N VAL A 175 7.85 5.49 -9.00
CA VAL A 175 8.95 6.24 -9.64
C VAL A 175 8.55 7.70 -9.74
N GLU A 176 9.42 8.59 -9.33
CA GLU A 176 9.31 10.03 -9.48
C GLU A 176 10.60 10.58 -10.05
N ASP A 177 10.53 11.28 -11.18
CA ASP A 177 11.68 11.87 -11.89
C ASP A 177 12.83 10.87 -12.14
N GLY A 178 12.51 9.60 -12.43
CA GLY A 178 13.49 8.53 -12.64
C GLY A 178 14.01 7.89 -11.36
N GLU A 179 13.71 8.46 -10.19
CA GLU A 179 14.06 7.87 -8.90
C GLU A 179 13.03 6.81 -8.51
N VAL A 180 13.50 5.60 -8.24
CA VAL A 180 12.64 4.51 -7.75
C VAL A 180 12.47 4.62 -6.24
N LEU A 181 11.27 4.97 -5.82
CA LEU A 181 10.89 5.12 -4.41
C LEU A 181 10.48 3.78 -3.77
N SER A 182 9.93 2.87 -4.59
CA SER A 182 9.56 1.51 -4.22
C SER A 182 9.76 0.59 -5.42
N PRO A 183 10.35 -0.61 -5.26
CA PRO A 183 10.59 -1.51 -6.37
C PRO A 183 9.30 -2.19 -6.87
N PRO A 184 9.26 -2.70 -8.12
CA PRO A 184 8.14 -3.48 -8.63
C PRO A 184 8.01 -4.80 -7.88
N LEU A 185 6.78 -5.21 -7.64
CA LEU A 185 6.46 -6.49 -7.01
C LEU A 185 5.36 -7.21 -7.79
N CYS A 186 5.39 -8.53 -7.72
CA CYS A 186 4.30 -9.42 -8.15
C CYS A 186 3.96 -9.40 -9.65
N GLY A 187 4.80 -8.86 -10.52
CA GLY A 187 4.58 -8.84 -11.98
C GLY A 187 3.26 -8.21 -12.39
N ARG A 188 2.84 -7.14 -11.71
CA ARG A 188 1.60 -6.41 -11.99
C ARG A 188 1.84 -5.26 -12.94
N GLU A 189 0.76 -4.79 -13.54
CA GLU A 189 0.78 -3.63 -14.43
C GLU A 189 1.06 -2.34 -13.65
N ALA A 190 1.72 -1.41 -14.32
CA ALA A 190 2.02 -0.07 -13.84
C ALA A 190 1.66 0.95 -14.90
N LEU A 191 1.23 2.13 -14.48
CA LEU A 191 1.14 3.29 -15.37
C LEU A 191 2.50 3.96 -15.42
N PHE A 192 3.07 4.09 -16.62
CA PHE A 192 4.32 4.78 -16.90
C PHE A 192 4.07 6.05 -17.69
N VAL A 193 4.66 7.13 -17.23
CA VAL A 193 4.73 8.42 -17.93
C VAL A 193 6.19 8.68 -18.25
N TYR A 194 6.52 8.66 -19.51
CA TYR A 194 7.87 8.89 -19.99
C TYR A 194 8.18 10.40 -20.14
N ARG A 195 9.45 10.75 -20.06
CA ARG A 195 9.90 12.13 -20.23
C ARG A 195 9.62 12.71 -21.62
N ASP A 196 9.39 11.86 -22.62
CA ASP A 196 8.99 12.26 -23.97
C ASP A 196 7.47 12.46 -24.12
N GLY A 197 6.71 12.36 -23.03
CA GLY A 197 5.27 12.57 -23.00
C GLY A 197 4.43 11.33 -23.29
N ARG A 198 5.03 10.19 -23.66
CA ARG A 198 4.29 8.94 -23.82
C ARG A 198 3.75 8.47 -22.47
N VAL A 199 2.53 7.96 -22.48
CA VAL A 199 1.91 7.28 -21.36
C VAL A 199 1.57 5.86 -21.77
N ARG A 200 1.97 4.88 -20.96
CA ARG A 200 1.74 3.45 -21.23
C ARG A 200 1.45 2.67 -19.95
N VAL A 201 0.66 1.63 -20.12
CA VAL A 201 0.51 0.59 -19.09
C VAL A 201 1.43 -0.58 -19.45
N GLU A 202 2.38 -0.86 -18.57
CA GLU A 202 3.41 -1.90 -18.76
C GLU A 202 3.52 -2.76 -17.50
N THR A 203 4.21 -3.91 -17.59
CA THR A 203 4.42 -4.80 -16.47
C THR A 203 5.89 -4.81 -16.06
N PRO A 204 6.30 -3.96 -15.11
CA PRO A 204 7.67 -3.92 -14.63
C PRO A 204 8.01 -5.15 -13.79
N THR A 205 9.29 -5.53 -13.85
CA THR A 205 9.87 -6.61 -13.08
C THR A 205 11.07 -6.13 -12.28
N LEU A 206 11.55 -6.94 -11.34
CA LEU A 206 12.80 -6.64 -10.62
C LEU A 206 14.02 -6.69 -11.56
N GLU A 207 13.94 -7.40 -12.67
CA GLU A 207 15.02 -7.52 -13.66
C GLU A 207 15.21 -6.25 -14.49
N ASP A 208 14.20 -5.38 -14.52
CA ASP A 208 14.28 -4.06 -15.16
C ASP A 208 15.10 -3.06 -14.34
N LEU A 209 15.44 -3.41 -13.10
CA LEU A 209 16.17 -2.53 -12.20
C LEU A 209 17.67 -2.86 -12.13
N THR A 210 18.44 -1.85 -11.74
CA THR A 210 19.76 -2.03 -11.13
C THR A 210 19.63 -1.78 -9.63
N VAL A 211 19.97 -2.76 -8.81
CA VAL A 211 19.94 -2.67 -7.33
C VAL A 211 21.32 -2.23 -6.84
N ARG A 212 21.41 -1.15 -6.09
CA ARG A 212 22.65 -0.64 -5.49
C ARG A 212 22.65 -0.86 -3.98
N ILE A 213 23.68 -1.54 -3.49
CA ILE A 213 23.93 -1.76 -2.06
C ILE A 213 25.33 -1.24 -1.75
N GLY A 214 25.43 -0.14 -1.01
CA GLY A 214 26.68 0.62 -0.88
C GLY A 214 27.18 1.06 -2.26
N ASP A 215 28.46 0.83 -2.55
CA ASP A 215 29.09 1.23 -3.82
C ASP A 215 28.89 0.19 -4.95
N LYS A 216 28.33 -0.98 -4.65
CA LYS A 216 28.13 -2.05 -5.62
C LYS A 216 26.77 -1.98 -6.27
N ALA A 217 26.72 -2.25 -7.58
CA ALA A 217 25.49 -2.31 -8.38
C ALA A 217 25.29 -3.72 -8.94
N PHE A 218 24.07 -4.22 -8.89
CA PHE A 218 23.68 -5.56 -9.30
C PHE A 218 22.46 -5.52 -10.19
N ARG A 219 22.43 -6.33 -11.24
CA ARG A 219 21.25 -6.58 -12.07
C ARG A 219 20.58 -7.86 -11.58
N PRO A 220 19.38 -7.77 -11.02
CA PRO A 220 18.59 -8.93 -10.60
C PRO A 220 18.42 -9.93 -11.76
N GLY A 221 18.52 -11.21 -11.47
CA GLY A 221 18.47 -12.28 -12.49
C GLY A 221 19.79 -12.52 -13.24
N ARG A 222 20.67 -11.51 -13.36
CA ARG A 222 21.97 -11.63 -14.04
C ARG A 222 23.14 -11.79 -13.07
N ASP A 223 23.26 -10.84 -12.12
CA ASP A 223 24.38 -10.80 -11.17
C ASP A 223 24.05 -11.53 -9.86
N GLY A 224 22.80 -11.93 -9.67
CA GLY A 224 22.30 -12.68 -8.53
C GLY A 224 20.89 -13.19 -8.74
N ALA A 225 20.58 -14.32 -8.11
CA ALA A 225 19.24 -14.89 -8.15
C ALA A 225 18.26 -14.08 -7.32
N VAL A 226 17.05 -13.89 -7.84
CA VAL A 226 15.98 -13.13 -7.20
C VAL A 226 14.89 -14.06 -6.70
N TYR A 227 14.45 -13.84 -5.47
CA TYR A 227 13.34 -14.56 -4.86
C TYR A 227 12.32 -13.55 -4.34
N ALA A 228 11.13 -13.60 -4.91
CA ALA A 228 10.00 -12.74 -4.53
C ALA A 228 8.71 -13.56 -4.38
N ARG A 229 7.76 -13.01 -3.67
CA ARG A 229 6.39 -13.54 -3.63
C ARG A 229 5.67 -13.25 -4.95
N PRO A 230 4.81 -14.16 -5.41
CA PRO A 230 4.32 -15.40 -4.77
C PRO A 230 5.20 -16.63 -5.05
N GLY A 231 6.20 -16.53 -5.89
CA GLY A 231 7.00 -17.69 -6.33
C GLY A 231 7.72 -18.40 -5.19
N TYR A 232 8.13 -17.66 -4.17
CA TYR A 232 8.90 -18.19 -3.06
C TYR A 232 8.39 -17.72 -1.70
N ARG A 233 8.20 -18.64 -0.76
CA ARG A 233 7.99 -18.34 0.67
C ARG A 233 9.29 -18.25 1.43
N LYS A 234 10.27 -19.05 1.02
CA LYS A 234 11.64 -19.09 1.52
C LYS A 234 12.58 -19.28 0.36
N THR A 235 13.78 -18.76 0.46
CA THR A 235 14.82 -19.03 -0.52
C THR A 235 15.27 -20.49 -0.42
N PRO A 236 15.63 -21.13 -1.54
CA PRO A 236 16.26 -22.46 -1.51
C PRO A 236 17.54 -22.43 -0.70
N ARG A 237 17.92 -23.54 -0.04
CA ARG A 237 19.25 -23.68 0.55
C ARG A 237 20.30 -23.69 -0.57
N GLY A 238 21.44 -23.07 -0.34
CA GLY A 238 22.49 -22.99 -1.35
C GLY A 238 23.67 -22.13 -0.93
N ARG A 239 24.65 -21.98 -1.81
CA ARG A 239 25.81 -21.13 -1.57
C ARG A 239 25.44 -19.65 -1.72
N GLY A 240 26.23 -18.77 -1.11
CA GLY A 240 26.07 -17.33 -1.18
C GLY A 240 25.30 -16.72 0.01
N PHE A 241 24.88 -15.48 -0.17
CA PHE A 241 24.26 -14.65 0.84
C PHE A 241 22.94 -14.10 0.32
N ASP A 242 21.89 -14.28 1.06
CA ASP A 242 20.55 -13.77 0.79
C ASP A 242 20.41 -12.36 1.39
N HIS A 243 20.40 -11.36 0.53
CA HIS A 243 20.17 -9.96 0.91
C HIS A 243 18.67 -9.71 0.88
N VAL A 244 18.07 -9.55 2.04
CA VAL A 244 16.63 -9.30 2.20
C VAL A 244 16.39 -7.80 2.07
N ILE A 245 15.61 -7.41 1.06
CA ILE A 245 15.34 -6.01 0.74
C ILE A 245 13.85 -5.74 0.87
N VAL A 246 13.51 -4.69 1.61
CA VAL A 246 12.13 -4.18 1.75
C VAL A 246 12.14 -2.68 1.48
N GLY A 247 11.41 -2.25 0.45
CA GLY A 247 11.48 -0.87 -0.01
C GLY A 247 12.90 -0.49 -0.39
N ARG A 248 13.48 0.50 0.28
CA ARG A 248 14.86 0.99 0.05
C ARG A 248 15.81 0.62 1.19
N THR A 249 15.56 -0.49 1.89
CA THR A 249 16.36 -0.91 3.04
C THR A 249 16.81 -2.36 2.89
N LEU A 250 18.10 -2.61 3.09
CA LEU A 250 18.66 -3.94 3.32
C LEU A 250 18.33 -4.35 4.76
N VAL A 251 17.33 -5.23 4.95
CA VAL A 251 16.81 -5.54 6.30
C VAL A 251 17.51 -6.71 6.97
N ASP A 252 18.12 -7.59 6.19
CA ASP A 252 18.88 -8.74 6.71
C ASP A 252 19.85 -9.28 5.65
N VAL A 253 20.88 -9.99 6.09
CA VAL A 253 21.79 -10.76 5.23
C VAL A 253 21.93 -12.16 5.83
N VAL A 254 21.52 -13.19 5.09
CA VAL A 254 21.48 -14.58 5.56
C VAL A 254 22.38 -15.46 4.69
N ARG A 255 23.37 -16.12 5.31
CA ARG A 255 24.24 -17.06 4.60
C ARG A 255 23.55 -18.40 4.37
N GLY A 256 23.70 -18.97 3.17
CA GLY A 256 23.32 -20.37 2.89
C GLY A 256 21.85 -20.60 2.56
N GLY A 257 21.03 -19.56 2.50
CA GLY A 257 19.63 -19.67 2.11
C GLY A 257 18.70 -20.16 3.23
N GLY A 258 17.46 -20.51 2.85
CA GLY A 258 16.38 -20.84 3.80
C GLY A 258 15.74 -19.60 4.43
N CYS A 259 16.07 -18.43 3.92
CA CYS A 259 15.56 -17.14 4.39
C CYS A 259 14.08 -16.96 4.03
N PRO A 260 13.22 -16.48 4.94
CA PRO A 260 11.85 -16.09 4.59
C PRO A 260 11.86 -14.94 3.56
N VAL A 261 11.00 -15.05 2.53
CA VAL A 261 10.83 -13.99 1.53
C VAL A 261 9.74 -13.03 2.02
N PRO A 262 10.02 -11.73 2.20
CA PRO A 262 9.02 -10.76 2.67
C PRO A 262 7.86 -10.62 1.70
N ALA A 263 6.68 -10.26 2.22
CA ALA A 263 5.49 -10.03 1.41
C ALA A 263 5.63 -8.78 0.54
N SER A 264 6.26 -7.72 1.08
CA SER A 264 6.44 -6.42 0.43
C SER A 264 7.86 -6.14 -0.02
N GLY A 265 8.64 -7.19 -0.29
CA GLY A 265 10.03 -7.08 -0.69
C GLY A 265 10.50 -8.29 -1.46
N PHE A 266 11.80 -8.40 -1.60
CA PHE A 266 12.44 -9.51 -2.30
C PHE A 266 13.77 -9.89 -1.65
N VAL A 267 14.33 -11.00 -2.07
CA VAL A 267 15.66 -11.45 -1.67
C VAL A 267 16.55 -11.51 -2.91
N LEU A 268 17.70 -10.84 -2.85
CA LEU A 268 18.76 -10.93 -3.86
C LEU A 268 19.88 -11.80 -3.32
N ARG A 269 20.14 -12.96 -3.96
CA ARG A 269 21.24 -13.84 -3.59
C ARG A 269 22.48 -13.48 -4.36
N LEU A 270 23.52 -13.12 -3.65
CA LEU A 270 24.85 -12.80 -4.18
C LEU A 270 25.89 -13.82 -3.70
N ALA A 271 27.01 -13.92 -4.43
CA ALA A 271 28.12 -14.79 -4.04
C ALA A 271 28.77 -14.33 -2.73
N GLU A 272 28.86 -13.02 -2.53
CA GLU A 272 29.50 -12.38 -1.38
C GLU A 272 28.49 -11.58 -0.56
N GLN A 273 28.79 -11.42 0.73
CA GLN A 273 28.08 -10.46 1.56
C GLN A 273 28.38 -9.03 1.08
N THR A 274 27.32 -8.25 0.90
CA THR A 274 27.40 -6.87 0.47
C THR A 274 26.48 -6.01 1.32
N GLY A 275 27.02 -4.97 1.94
CA GLY A 275 26.29 -4.11 2.86
C GLY A 275 25.98 -4.78 4.20
N GLU A 276 25.41 -3.99 5.10
CA GLU A 276 25.01 -4.43 6.44
C GLU A 276 23.50 -4.20 6.65
N PRO A 277 22.83 -5.02 7.47
CA PRO A 277 21.44 -4.80 7.84
C PRO A 277 21.21 -3.38 8.37
N GLY A 278 20.16 -2.73 7.86
CA GLY A 278 19.86 -1.32 8.10
C GLY A 278 20.40 -0.38 7.01
N GLY A 279 21.27 -0.87 6.12
CA GLY A 279 21.84 -0.09 5.03
C GLY A 279 20.81 0.32 3.99
N ALA A 280 21.05 1.48 3.37
CA ALA A 280 20.23 1.98 2.28
C ALA A 280 20.43 1.17 0.99
N VAL A 281 19.33 0.97 0.27
CA VAL A 281 19.30 0.41 -1.08
C VAL A 281 18.77 1.45 -2.04
N ALA A 282 19.48 1.66 -3.14
CA ALA A 282 19.04 2.51 -4.24
C ALA A 282 18.78 1.69 -5.49
N TYR A 283 18.02 2.25 -6.41
CA TYR A 283 17.68 1.61 -7.66
C TYR A 283 17.98 2.52 -8.84
N GLY A 284 18.34 1.94 -9.98
CA GLY A 284 18.43 2.56 -11.29
C GLY A 284 17.64 1.76 -12.32
N GLY A 285 17.64 2.22 -13.56
CA GLY A 285 16.95 1.57 -14.69
C GLY A 285 15.63 2.24 -15.09
N MET A 286 15.20 3.28 -14.37
CA MET A 286 13.96 4.00 -14.62
C MET A 286 14.15 5.49 -14.97
N GLU A 287 15.34 5.87 -15.37
CA GLU A 287 15.75 7.28 -15.61
C GLU A 287 14.94 7.94 -16.75
N GLY A 288 14.38 7.14 -17.67
CA GLY A 288 13.51 7.59 -18.77
C GLY A 288 12.10 7.98 -18.33
N LEU A 289 11.70 7.64 -17.10
CA LEU A 289 10.39 7.95 -16.59
C LEU A 289 10.35 9.31 -15.88
N LEU A 290 9.28 10.04 -16.12
CA LEU A 290 8.87 11.18 -15.32
C LEU A 290 8.09 10.71 -14.08
N PHE A 291 7.20 9.71 -14.29
CA PHE A 291 6.36 9.16 -13.24
C PHE A 291 6.06 7.69 -13.53
N GLY A 292 5.91 6.88 -12.48
CA GLY A 292 5.49 5.49 -12.59
C GLY A 292 4.80 5.00 -11.32
N VAL A 293 3.66 4.33 -11.45
CA VAL A 293 2.95 3.75 -10.32
C VAL A 293 2.41 2.37 -10.66
N GLN A 294 2.79 1.39 -9.86
CA GLN A 294 2.23 0.03 -9.87
C GLN A 294 1.27 -0.10 -8.70
N ALA A 295 0.03 -0.46 -8.98
CA ALA A 295 -0.99 -0.65 -7.96
C ALA A 295 -1.90 -1.84 -8.29
N GLY A 296 -3.09 -1.58 -8.83
CA GLY A 296 -4.05 -2.59 -9.24
C GLY A 296 -3.91 -3.02 -10.71
N ASN A 297 -4.97 -3.60 -11.25
CA ASN A 297 -5.02 -3.99 -12.65
C ASN A 297 -5.09 -2.76 -13.57
N SER A 298 -4.65 -2.91 -14.81
CA SER A 298 -5.05 -1.96 -15.85
C SER A 298 -6.57 -1.93 -15.99
N LEU A 299 -7.13 -0.74 -16.12
CA LEU A 299 -8.56 -0.54 -16.35
C LEU A 299 -8.84 -0.27 -17.83
N VAL A 300 -7.97 0.52 -18.47
CA VAL A 300 -8.04 0.85 -19.87
C VAL A 300 -6.65 0.76 -20.48
N ARG A 301 -6.55 0.16 -21.66
CA ARG A 301 -5.32 0.05 -22.43
C ARG A 301 -5.59 0.30 -23.91
N GLY A 302 -4.89 1.26 -24.51
CA GLY A 302 -5.11 1.64 -25.90
C GLY A 302 -6.54 2.09 -26.20
N GLY A 303 -7.24 2.68 -25.21
CA GLY A 303 -8.64 3.11 -25.32
C GLY A 303 -9.68 2.00 -25.18
N ALA A 304 -9.27 0.75 -25.00
CA ALA A 304 -10.17 -0.36 -24.74
C ALA A 304 -10.23 -0.67 -23.24
N PRO A 305 -11.41 -0.89 -22.65
CA PRO A 305 -11.52 -1.34 -21.27
C PRO A 305 -10.94 -2.75 -21.14
N THR A 306 -10.26 -3.01 -20.03
CA THR A 306 -9.76 -4.36 -19.72
C THR A 306 -10.94 -5.29 -19.49
N GLU A 307 -10.95 -6.42 -20.18
CA GLU A 307 -11.93 -7.49 -20.01
C GLU A 307 -11.36 -8.62 -19.17
N GLY A 308 -12.25 -9.35 -18.48
CA GLY A 308 -11.90 -10.54 -17.74
C GLY A 308 -10.96 -10.26 -16.57
N PHE A 309 -11.30 -9.28 -15.75
CA PHE A 309 -10.73 -9.13 -14.40
C PHE A 309 -11.01 -10.39 -13.60
N VAL A 310 -10.57 -11.52 -14.09
CA VAL A 310 -10.59 -12.71 -13.28
C VAL A 310 -9.66 -12.42 -12.12
N SER A 311 -10.05 -12.84 -10.96
CA SER A 311 -9.13 -13.01 -9.84
C SER A 311 -8.05 -14.04 -10.23
N ARG A 312 -7.31 -13.78 -11.31
CA ARG A 312 -6.09 -14.53 -11.68
C ARG A 312 -5.17 -14.64 -10.48
N PHE A 313 -5.43 -13.82 -9.49
CA PHE A 313 -4.60 -13.58 -8.35
C PHE A 313 -5.18 -14.09 -7.05
N TRP A 314 -6.41 -14.58 -7.01
CA TRP A 314 -6.99 -15.12 -5.79
C TRP A 314 -7.50 -16.54 -5.98
N ASN A 315 -6.78 -17.49 -5.42
CA ASN A 315 -7.24 -18.86 -5.30
C ASN A 315 -7.69 -19.11 -3.86
N VAL A 316 -8.99 -19.18 -3.61
CA VAL A 316 -9.60 -19.43 -2.29
C VAL A 316 -9.07 -20.72 -1.65
N ARG A 317 -8.71 -21.72 -2.49
CA ARG A 317 -8.21 -23.01 -2.03
C ARG A 317 -6.70 -22.99 -1.74
N GLU A 318 -5.98 -22.10 -2.44
CA GLU A 318 -4.52 -21.99 -2.36
C GLU A 318 -4.09 -20.51 -2.38
N PRO A 319 -4.49 -19.69 -1.37
CA PRO A 319 -4.20 -18.26 -1.34
C PRO A 319 -2.71 -17.94 -1.38
N TRP A 320 -1.86 -18.92 -1.01
CA TRP A 320 -0.40 -18.81 -1.11
C TRP A 320 0.16 -18.92 -2.53
N ARG A 321 -0.64 -19.34 -3.51
CA ARG A 321 -0.27 -19.39 -4.94
C ARG A 321 -0.71 -18.16 -5.71
N THR A 322 -1.35 -17.21 -5.06
CA THR A 322 -1.74 -15.98 -5.72
C THR A 322 -0.52 -15.14 -6.05
N PRO A 323 -0.44 -14.52 -7.24
CA PRO A 323 0.70 -13.68 -7.62
C PRO A 323 0.80 -12.36 -6.87
N PHE A 324 -0.25 -11.92 -6.19
CA PHE A 324 -0.19 -10.77 -5.29
C PHE A 324 0.03 -11.25 -3.85
N PRO A 325 0.63 -10.44 -2.95
CA PRO A 325 0.78 -10.84 -1.56
C PRO A 325 -0.53 -11.43 -1.04
N PRO A 326 -0.52 -12.62 -0.45
CA PRO A 326 -1.73 -13.21 0.09
C PRO A 326 -2.32 -12.22 1.09
N SER A 327 -3.43 -11.64 0.73
CA SER A 327 -4.21 -10.74 1.57
C SER A 327 -5.54 -11.41 1.89
N LEU A 328 -6.04 -11.21 3.10
CA LEU A 328 -7.39 -11.61 3.47
C LEU A 328 -8.44 -10.83 2.68
N TYR A 329 -8.06 -9.68 2.12
CA TYR A 329 -8.90 -8.89 1.25
C TYR A 329 -8.50 -9.14 -0.20
N PRO A 330 -9.41 -9.62 -1.05
CA PRO A 330 -9.16 -9.74 -2.47
C PRO A 330 -9.07 -8.34 -3.11
N LEU A 331 -7.85 -7.81 -3.21
CA LEU A 331 -7.56 -6.44 -3.62
C LEU A 331 -8.09 -6.10 -5.01
N ASP A 332 -8.25 -7.11 -5.88
CA ASP A 332 -8.75 -6.95 -7.25
C ASP A 332 -9.91 -7.90 -7.55
N TYR A 333 -10.79 -8.09 -6.61
CA TYR A 333 -11.93 -8.94 -6.81
C TYR A 333 -12.93 -8.27 -7.76
N GLU A 334 -13.08 -8.82 -8.96
CA GLU A 334 -13.89 -8.25 -10.02
C GLU A 334 -15.35 -8.01 -9.59
N LYS A 335 -15.94 -8.99 -8.93
CA LYS A 335 -17.37 -8.98 -8.57
C LYS A 335 -17.70 -8.13 -7.35
N ALA A 336 -16.71 -7.76 -6.54
CA ALA A 336 -16.95 -6.94 -5.38
C ALA A 336 -17.20 -5.48 -5.78
N ARG A 337 -18.32 -4.95 -5.35
CA ARG A 337 -18.61 -3.52 -5.46
C ARG A 337 -17.89 -2.79 -4.32
N ALA A 338 -17.10 -1.79 -4.68
CA ALA A 338 -16.32 -1.00 -3.73
C ALA A 338 -16.08 0.40 -4.26
N ALA A 339 -15.56 1.29 -3.41
CA ALA A 339 -14.93 2.50 -3.88
C ALA A 339 -13.71 2.15 -4.75
N ARG A 340 -13.55 2.85 -5.87
CA ARG A 340 -12.46 2.62 -6.82
C ARG A 340 -11.80 3.93 -7.18
N ILE A 341 -10.48 3.90 -7.38
CA ILE A 341 -9.73 5.04 -7.89
C ILE A 341 -8.95 4.60 -9.13
N ALA A 342 -8.99 5.41 -10.17
CA ALA A 342 -8.23 5.23 -11.39
C ALA A 342 -7.33 6.44 -11.64
N LEU A 343 -6.10 6.18 -12.02
CA LEU A 343 -5.17 7.17 -12.57
C LEU A 343 -4.84 6.77 -14.00
N GLY A 344 -4.90 7.72 -14.92
CA GLY A 344 -4.61 7.44 -16.32
C GLY A 344 -4.43 8.68 -17.16
N ALA A 345 -4.39 8.48 -18.48
CA ALA A 345 -4.24 9.51 -19.49
C ALA A 345 -5.38 9.48 -20.51
N ASP A 346 -5.74 10.65 -21.02
CA ASP A 346 -6.60 10.79 -22.19
C ASP A 346 -5.82 10.60 -23.52
N ALA A 347 -6.50 10.72 -24.66
CA ALA A 347 -5.91 10.57 -25.97
C ALA A 347 -4.81 11.60 -26.30
N ALA A 348 -4.81 12.73 -25.62
CA ALA A 348 -3.76 13.75 -25.72
C ALA A 348 -2.61 13.51 -24.73
N GLY A 349 -2.61 12.40 -24.00
CA GLY A 349 -1.62 12.07 -22.97
C GLY A 349 -1.76 12.89 -21.68
N LYS A 350 -2.85 13.64 -21.51
CA LYS A 350 -3.07 14.45 -20.30
C LYS A 350 -3.61 13.62 -19.15
N PRO A 351 -3.19 13.95 -17.92
CA PRO A 351 -3.59 13.19 -16.73
C PRO A 351 -5.08 13.36 -16.39
N LEU A 352 -5.67 12.26 -15.97
CA LEU A 352 -6.99 12.22 -15.38
C LEU A 352 -7.06 11.19 -14.24
N LEU A 353 -7.89 11.52 -13.26
CA LEU A 353 -8.11 10.76 -12.07
C LEU A 353 -9.61 10.61 -11.83
N LEU A 354 -10.05 9.39 -11.51
CA LEU A 354 -11.45 9.10 -11.18
C LEU A 354 -11.55 8.48 -9.80
N TRP A 355 -12.59 8.84 -9.08
CA TRP A 355 -13.01 8.18 -7.85
C TRP A 355 -14.48 7.79 -7.94
N ALA A 356 -14.76 6.51 -8.12
CA ALA A 356 -16.09 5.94 -7.92
C ALA A 356 -16.33 5.76 -6.43
N GLU A 357 -17.33 6.43 -5.89
CA GLU A 357 -17.72 6.36 -4.49
C GLU A 357 -18.18 4.95 -4.12
N GLY A 358 -17.78 4.46 -2.96
CA GLY A 358 -18.21 3.16 -2.45
C GLY A 358 -19.45 3.26 -1.57
N ALA A 359 -20.12 2.13 -1.36
CA ALA A 359 -21.17 2.02 -0.37
C ALA A 359 -20.61 2.27 1.04
N ALA A 360 -21.33 3.01 1.84
CA ALA A 360 -21.03 3.14 3.26
C ALA A 360 -21.24 1.79 3.95
N LYS A 361 -20.26 1.36 4.76
CA LYS A 361 -20.36 0.08 5.49
C LYS A 361 -21.39 0.11 6.62
N ILE A 362 -21.68 1.30 7.15
CA ILE A 362 -22.66 1.53 8.21
C ILE A 362 -23.52 2.72 7.78
N GLY A 363 -24.82 2.64 8.00
CA GLY A 363 -25.77 3.71 7.70
C GLY A 363 -26.01 3.92 6.20
N HIS A 364 -25.73 2.92 5.36
CA HIS A 364 -26.03 2.98 3.93
C HIS A 364 -27.52 3.16 3.68
N ARG A 365 -27.86 4.14 2.82
CA ARG A 365 -29.23 4.47 2.44
C ARG A 365 -29.45 4.11 0.96
N PRO A 366 -30.19 3.02 0.68
CA PRO A 366 -30.48 2.61 -0.68
C PRO A 366 -31.17 3.72 -1.48
N GLY A 367 -30.72 3.94 -2.73
CA GLY A 367 -31.22 5.00 -3.61
C GLY A 367 -30.65 6.41 -3.38
N GLU A 368 -30.06 6.66 -2.20
CA GLU A 368 -29.41 7.94 -1.89
C GLU A 368 -27.88 7.83 -1.99
N ASP A 369 -27.31 6.78 -1.39
CA ASP A 369 -25.89 6.54 -1.36
C ASP A 369 -25.41 5.75 -2.59
N SER A 370 -24.14 5.88 -2.92
CA SER A 370 -23.51 5.11 -3.99
C SER A 370 -23.38 3.63 -3.61
N CYS A 371 -23.55 2.76 -4.60
CA CYS A 371 -23.44 1.31 -4.40
C CYS A 371 -22.02 0.76 -4.62
N GLY A 372 -21.04 1.59 -4.91
CA GLY A 372 -19.72 1.16 -5.35
C GLY A 372 -19.71 0.68 -6.81
N ALA A 373 -18.54 0.36 -7.34
CA ALA A 373 -18.36 -0.17 -8.68
C ALA A 373 -17.57 -1.48 -8.68
N SER A 374 -17.95 -2.44 -9.55
CA SER A 374 -17.06 -3.55 -9.89
C SER A 374 -15.90 -3.02 -10.75
N LEU A 375 -14.83 -3.81 -10.92
CA LEU A 375 -13.71 -3.38 -11.79
C LEU A 375 -14.16 -3.22 -13.25
N SER A 376 -14.97 -4.13 -13.78
CA SER A 376 -15.47 -4.04 -15.15
C SER A 376 -16.35 -2.80 -15.38
N GLU A 377 -17.24 -2.50 -14.43
CA GLU A 377 -18.06 -1.29 -14.49
C GLU A 377 -17.19 -0.03 -14.42
N PHE A 378 -16.18 -0.03 -13.56
CA PHE A 378 -15.29 1.11 -13.42
C PHE A 378 -14.39 1.31 -14.64
N ALA A 379 -13.90 0.23 -15.25
CA ALA A 379 -13.16 0.29 -16.51
C ALA A 379 -14.00 0.89 -17.66
N ALA A 380 -15.28 0.51 -17.74
CA ALA A 380 -16.20 1.10 -18.72
C ALA A 380 -16.38 2.61 -18.47
N ILE A 381 -16.59 3.03 -17.22
CA ILE A 381 -16.69 4.44 -16.85
C ILE A 381 -15.39 5.19 -17.22
N CYS A 382 -14.23 4.63 -16.92
CA CYS A 382 -12.93 5.24 -17.26
C CYS A 382 -12.79 5.46 -18.78
N ARG A 383 -13.14 4.46 -19.59
CA ARG A 383 -13.17 4.59 -21.06
C ARG A 383 -14.15 5.69 -21.51
N ASP A 384 -15.36 5.70 -20.97
CA ASP A 384 -16.42 6.60 -21.39
C ASP A 384 -16.11 8.08 -21.12
N VAL A 385 -15.28 8.36 -20.09
CA VAL A 385 -14.76 9.71 -19.84
C VAL A 385 -13.50 10.05 -20.66
N GLY A 386 -13.07 9.15 -21.55
CA GLY A 386 -11.96 9.37 -22.48
C GLY A 386 -10.59 8.91 -22.00
N MET A 387 -10.51 8.06 -20.99
CA MET A 387 -9.23 7.44 -20.58
C MET A 387 -8.78 6.45 -21.67
N VAL A 388 -7.51 6.53 -22.08
CA VAL A 388 -6.91 5.60 -23.06
C VAL A 388 -5.87 4.67 -22.43
N GLU A 389 -5.18 5.12 -21.41
CA GLU A 389 -4.27 4.32 -20.58
C GLU A 389 -4.59 4.59 -19.11
N GLY A 390 -4.78 3.55 -18.32
CA GLY A 390 -5.08 3.75 -16.90
C GLY A 390 -5.07 2.50 -16.07
N VAL A 391 -4.75 2.70 -14.78
CA VAL A 391 -4.65 1.66 -13.77
C VAL A 391 -5.56 1.94 -12.58
N ASN A 392 -6.00 0.88 -11.91
CA ASN A 392 -6.70 0.95 -10.65
C ASN A 392 -5.70 1.19 -9.52
N LEU A 393 -5.93 2.23 -8.73
CA LEU A 393 -5.21 2.47 -7.49
C LEU A 393 -5.87 1.74 -6.31
N ASP A 394 -5.32 1.89 -5.09
CA ASP A 394 -5.95 1.30 -3.90
C ASP A 394 -7.34 1.88 -3.68
N GLY A 395 -8.28 0.99 -3.42
CA GLY A 395 -9.70 1.28 -3.34
C GLY A 395 -10.31 1.00 -1.96
N GLY A 396 -11.62 0.74 -1.94
CA GLY A 396 -12.34 0.43 -0.71
C GLY A 396 -12.25 1.54 0.32
N GLY A 397 -11.93 1.20 1.56
CA GLY A 397 -11.80 2.18 2.65
C GLY A 397 -10.60 3.12 2.53
N SER A 398 -9.59 2.80 1.68
CA SER A 398 -8.46 3.68 1.40
C SER A 398 -8.81 4.77 0.39
N ALA A 399 -9.87 4.57 -0.42
CA ALA A 399 -10.21 5.46 -1.53
C ALA A 399 -10.65 6.83 -1.04
N GLN A 400 -9.87 7.86 -1.37
CA GLN A 400 -10.20 9.25 -1.08
C GLN A 400 -9.47 10.22 -2.01
N ILE A 401 -10.17 11.30 -2.38
CA ILE A 401 -9.62 12.46 -3.08
C ILE A 401 -9.97 13.71 -2.28
N LEU A 402 -8.96 14.54 -2.01
CA LEU A 402 -9.12 15.87 -1.47
C LEU A 402 -8.80 16.90 -2.55
N LEU A 403 -9.72 17.83 -2.76
CA LEU A 403 -9.58 18.97 -3.66
C LEU A 403 -9.62 20.25 -2.83
N ASP A 404 -8.57 21.06 -2.92
CA ASP A 404 -8.40 22.27 -2.13
C ASP A 404 -8.74 22.04 -0.63
N GLY A 405 -8.24 20.91 -0.08
CA GLY A 405 -8.42 20.52 1.32
C GLY A 405 -9.76 19.85 1.67
N LYS A 406 -10.70 19.75 0.73
CA LYS A 406 -12.02 19.15 0.97
C LYS A 406 -12.14 17.80 0.28
N ARG A 407 -12.75 16.81 0.96
CA ARG A 407 -13.08 15.54 0.31
C ARG A 407 -14.10 15.74 -0.80
N ALA A 408 -13.81 15.17 -1.96
CA ALA A 408 -14.66 15.27 -3.12
C ALA A 408 -15.94 14.40 -3.00
N LEU A 409 -15.83 13.22 -2.36
CA LEU A 409 -16.92 12.28 -2.11
C LEU A 409 -16.77 11.69 -0.71
N GLN A 410 -17.75 10.89 -0.28
CA GLN A 410 -17.71 10.20 1.01
C GLN A 410 -16.78 8.98 0.95
N ILE A 411 -15.96 8.77 1.97
CA ILE A 411 -15.18 7.55 2.14
C ILE A 411 -16.06 6.42 2.65
N SER A 412 -15.71 5.16 2.35
CA SER A 412 -16.54 3.99 2.69
C SER A 412 -16.44 3.58 4.14
N ASP A 413 -15.29 3.80 4.79
CA ASP A 413 -15.13 3.46 6.20
C ASP A 413 -15.90 4.45 7.09
N ARG A 414 -16.60 3.91 8.10
CA ARG A 414 -17.43 4.68 9.02
C ARG A 414 -17.13 4.30 10.47
N ARG A 415 -17.23 5.26 11.37
CA ARG A 415 -17.28 5.03 12.82
C ARG A 415 -18.64 4.46 13.24
N ASP A 416 -18.77 4.04 14.50
CA ASP A 416 -20.02 3.49 15.02
C ASP A 416 -21.18 4.48 15.04
N ASP A 417 -20.85 5.76 15.12
CA ASP A 417 -21.81 6.87 15.02
C ASP A 417 -22.20 7.24 13.58
N GLY A 418 -21.68 6.49 12.58
CA GLY A 418 -21.92 6.73 11.16
C GLY A 418 -21.02 7.82 10.54
N SER A 419 -20.19 8.51 11.32
CA SER A 419 -19.26 9.51 10.78
C SER A 419 -18.17 8.84 9.93
N GLU A 420 -17.57 9.60 9.01
CA GLU A 420 -16.49 9.13 8.15
C GLU A 420 -15.25 8.78 8.96
N GLN A 421 -14.61 7.66 8.60
CA GLN A 421 -13.37 7.22 9.19
C GLN A 421 -12.27 7.18 8.12
N GLU A 422 -11.32 8.10 8.20
CA GLU A 422 -10.19 8.13 7.28
C GLU A 422 -9.20 7.00 7.59
N ARG A 423 -8.75 6.34 6.54
CA ARG A 423 -7.71 5.31 6.65
C ARG A 423 -6.35 5.95 6.43
N ALA A 424 -5.43 5.72 7.36
CA ALA A 424 -4.04 6.08 7.18
C ALA A 424 -3.41 5.25 6.05
N VAL A 425 -2.68 5.91 5.15
CA VAL A 425 -2.03 5.31 3.98
C VAL A 425 -0.54 5.64 3.94
N PRO A 426 0.31 4.76 3.39
CA PRO A 426 1.75 5.00 3.35
C PRO A 426 2.18 5.85 2.15
N LEU A 427 1.36 5.91 1.12
CA LEU A 427 1.70 6.57 -0.13
C LEU A 427 0.44 7.18 -0.76
N GLY A 428 0.51 8.43 -1.07
CA GLY A 428 -0.47 9.16 -1.85
C GLY A 428 0.17 9.82 -3.06
N LEU A 429 -0.66 10.56 -3.81
CA LEU A 429 -0.25 11.46 -4.88
C LEU A 429 -0.78 12.86 -4.57
N MET A 430 -0.06 13.87 -5.02
CA MET A 430 -0.46 15.26 -4.88
C MET A 430 -0.14 16.09 -6.11
N VAL A 431 -0.92 17.14 -6.30
CA VAL A 431 -0.64 18.24 -7.22
C VAL A 431 -0.68 19.55 -6.41
N LYS A 432 0.37 20.32 -6.46
CA LYS A 432 0.48 21.65 -5.83
C LYS A 432 -0.14 22.75 -6.69
#